data_658a98cd5a09db0b629e35fc7ff9d8ef
#
_entry.id   658a98cd5a09db0b629e35fc7ff9d8ef
#
_cell.length_a   1.000
_cell.length_b   1.000
_cell.length_c   1.000
_cell.angle_alpha   90.00
_cell.angle_beta   90.00
_cell.angle_gamma   90.00
#
_symmetry.space_group_name_H-M   'P 1'
#
loop_
_entity.id
_entity.type
_entity.pdbx_description
1 polymer ?
#
loop_
_entity_poly.entity_id
_entity_poly.type
_entity_poly.pdbx_seq_one_letter_code
_entity_poly.pdbx_strand_id
1 'polypeptide(L)'
;MKLQQLRVLLAVAQHGSIHEAARSLHTTQPALSKAIAELERELGVTLMSRSTRGVSLTPYGAALVKRASVVEQELRHALEDIEAIRGHDEARLDIGFTAVASNGPLPEAMAAFRQRFPNVALRAFEMRPQQMLEGLREGRLDLGLISTCSGPGSNVFQWEPLFSVAMHLSVRAGHPLRRVRKLRPLLDADWLVLDPVDDPFSPLVSTMRLHGLEMPRRMVQSASNLLGLQLATQTDLVSMWSDAVFHGAGPLRLSGDALERLPITDELPDFEVYLVYRSADLMTHVCTEFAKEARHHARTNPPWRAPRGARKSVD
;
A
#
# COMPACT_ATOMS: atom_id res chain seq x y z
N MET A 1 27.01 -15.49 -13.01
CA MET A 1 25.99 -15.16 -11.96
C MET A 1 25.02 -16.34 -11.83
N LYS A 2 24.90 -16.90 -10.61
CA LYS A 2 24.03 -18.06 -10.31
C LYS A 2 22.88 -17.64 -9.40
N LEU A 3 21.73 -18.30 -9.51
CA LEU A 3 20.56 -18.02 -8.67
C LEU A 3 20.89 -18.09 -7.15
N GLN A 4 21.65 -19.08 -6.74
CA GLN A 4 22.10 -19.23 -5.36
C GLN A 4 22.89 -18.01 -4.84
N GLN A 5 23.69 -17.36 -5.70
CA GLN A 5 24.42 -16.15 -5.34
C GLN A 5 23.48 -14.96 -5.15
N LEU A 6 22.40 -14.86 -5.96
CA LEU A 6 21.36 -13.84 -5.78
C LEU A 6 20.60 -14.06 -4.47
N ARG A 7 20.22 -15.29 -4.13
CA ARG A 7 19.58 -15.63 -2.83
C ARG A 7 20.44 -15.24 -1.64
N VAL A 8 21.73 -15.50 -1.73
CA VAL A 8 22.70 -15.09 -0.69
C VAL A 8 22.73 -13.57 -0.56
N LEU A 9 22.81 -12.84 -1.66
CA LEU A 9 22.79 -11.38 -1.68
C LEU A 9 21.51 -10.82 -1.04
N LEU A 10 20.35 -11.37 -1.40
CA LEU A 10 19.04 -10.99 -0.84
C LEU A 10 18.97 -11.25 0.67
N ALA A 11 19.41 -12.42 1.14
CA ALA A 11 19.40 -12.75 2.56
C ALA A 11 20.31 -11.81 3.37
N VAL A 12 21.52 -11.50 2.87
CA VAL A 12 22.42 -10.56 3.57
C VAL A 12 21.85 -9.14 3.57
N ALA A 13 21.22 -8.71 2.49
CA ALA A 13 20.55 -7.41 2.40
C ALA A 13 19.39 -7.30 3.41
N GLN A 14 18.61 -8.37 3.57
CA GLN A 14 17.46 -8.43 4.46
C GLN A 14 17.87 -8.39 5.95
N HIS A 15 18.91 -9.14 6.31
CA HIS A 15 19.33 -9.29 7.71
C HIS A 15 20.38 -8.26 8.16
N GLY A 16 21.04 -7.54 7.23
CA GLY A 16 22.14 -6.62 7.54
C GLY A 16 23.36 -7.31 8.17
N SER A 17 23.40 -8.64 8.19
CA SER A 17 24.40 -9.47 8.85
C SER A 17 24.64 -10.77 8.07
N ILE A 18 25.91 -11.07 7.75
CA ILE A 18 26.28 -12.34 7.12
C ILE A 18 25.99 -13.54 8.05
N HIS A 19 26.14 -13.36 9.35
CA HIS A 19 25.86 -14.40 10.34
C HIS A 19 24.38 -14.79 10.34
N GLU A 20 23.48 -13.80 10.46
CA GLU A 20 22.04 -14.05 10.47
C GLU A 20 21.54 -14.59 9.12
N ALA A 21 22.06 -14.06 8.01
CA ALA A 21 21.77 -14.58 6.67
C ALA A 21 22.21 -16.06 6.52
N ALA A 22 23.37 -16.46 7.10
CA ALA A 22 23.81 -17.83 7.07
C ALA A 22 22.87 -18.76 7.84
N ARG A 23 22.39 -18.32 9.00
CA ARG A 23 21.38 -19.05 9.79
C ARG A 23 20.08 -19.22 9.02
N SER A 24 19.56 -18.14 8.40
CA SER A 24 18.30 -18.17 7.64
C SER A 24 18.35 -19.07 6.41
N LEU A 25 19.52 -19.20 5.79
CA LEU A 25 19.76 -20.07 4.62
C LEU A 25 20.29 -21.47 4.98
N HIS A 26 20.33 -21.83 6.28
CA HIS A 26 20.86 -23.11 6.78
C HIS A 26 22.25 -23.46 6.21
N THR A 27 23.15 -22.47 6.18
CA THR A 27 24.51 -22.60 5.62
C THR A 27 25.56 -21.98 6.54
N THR A 28 26.83 -22.02 6.15
CA THR A 28 27.92 -21.47 6.96
C THR A 28 28.30 -20.05 6.51
N GLN A 29 28.73 -19.21 7.44
CA GLN A 29 29.20 -17.85 7.16
C GLN A 29 30.37 -17.81 6.12
N PRO A 30 31.37 -18.72 6.17
CA PRO A 30 32.40 -18.77 5.12
C PRO A 30 31.84 -19.05 3.73
N ALA A 31 30.84 -19.94 3.60
CA ALA A 31 30.22 -20.26 2.32
C ALA A 31 29.47 -19.03 1.75
N LEU A 32 28.74 -18.29 2.58
CA LEU A 32 28.09 -17.03 2.17
C LEU A 32 29.11 -15.99 1.72
N SER A 33 30.15 -15.78 2.54
CA SER A 33 31.19 -14.80 2.23
C SER A 33 31.89 -15.13 0.91
N LYS A 34 32.14 -16.42 0.63
CA LYS A 34 32.71 -16.89 -0.63
C LYS A 34 31.77 -16.63 -1.79
N ALA A 35 30.45 -16.93 -1.65
CA ALA A 35 29.46 -16.73 -2.70
C ALA A 35 29.34 -15.25 -3.10
N ILE A 36 29.35 -14.32 -2.12
CA ILE A 36 29.35 -12.87 -2.37
C ILE A 36 30.65 -12.45 -3.08
N ALA A 37 31.81 -12.87 -2.58
CA ALA A 37 33.10 -12.51 -3.20
C ALA A 37 33.23 -13.04 -4.63
N GLU A 38 32.69 -14.21 -4.93
CA GLU A 38 32.64 -14.75 -6.30
C GLU A 38 31.73 -13.90 -7.20
N LEU A 39 30.56 -13.48 -6.69
CA LEU A 39 29.62 -12.63 -7.42
C LEU A 39 30.23 -11.25 -7.69
N GLU A 40 30.86 -10.62 -6.70
CA GLU A 40 31.56 -9.33 -6.82
C GLU A 40 32.70 -9.40 -7.88
N ARG A 41 33.49 -10.47 -7.82
CA ARG A 41 34.58 -10.71 -8.79
C ARG A 41 34.04 -10.90 -10.21
N GLU A 42 32.95 -11.65 -10.38
CA GLU A 42 32.30 -11.85 -11.68
C GLU A 42 31.76 -10.54 -12.28
N LEU A 43 31.19 -9.68 -11.42
CA LEU A 43 30.61 -8.40 -11.84
C LEU A 43 31.64 -7.24 -11.90
N GLY A 44 32.82 -7.43 -11.31
CA GLY A 44 33.86 -6.40 -11.25
C GLY A 44 33.53 -5.22 -10.34
N VAL A 45 32.56 -5.35 -9.44
CA VAL A 45 32.13 -4.30 -8.52
C VAL A 45 31.90 -4.85 -7.11
N THR A 46 32.09 -4.01 -6.09
CA THR A 46 31.74 -4.33 -4.71
C THR A 46 30.26 -4.11 -4.50
N LEU A 47 29.54 -5.12 -4.02
CA LEU A 47 28.11 -5.06 -3.77
C LEU A 47 27.78 -4.70 -2.32
N MET A 48 28.68 -5.00 -1.39
CA MET A 48 28.50 -4.80 0.04
C MET A 48 29.73 -4.19 0.68
N SER A 49 29.53 -3.28 1.64
CA SER A 49 30.56 -2.76 2.52
C SER A 49 30.37 -3.31 3.93
N ARG A 50 31.47 -3.65 4.58
CA ARG A 50 31.51 -4.14 5.96
C ARG A 50 31.95 -3.02 6.90
N SER A 51 31.25 -2.86 7.99
CA SER A 51 31.60 -1.93 9.07
C SER A 51 31.41 -2.59 10.43
N THR A 52 31.84 -1.92 11.48
CA THR A 52 31.58 -2.35 12.88
C THR A 52 30.08 -2.39 13.23
N ARG A 53 29.23 -1.74 12.39
CA ARG A 53 27.76 -1.75 12.53
C ARG A 53 27.05 -2.83 11.72
N GLY A 54 27.80 -3.67 11.01
CA GLY A 54 27.26 -4.74 10.17
C GLY A 54 27.58 -4.57 8.68
N VAL A 55 26.70 -5.08 7.83
CA VAL A 55 26.85 -5.06 6.37
C VAL A 55 25.83 -4.09 5.78
N SER A 56 26.29 -3.21 4.90
CA SER A 56 25.44 -2.29 4.12
C SER A 56 25.65 -2.51 2.62
N LEU A 57 24.62 -2.25 1.82
CA LEU A 57 24.70 -2.32 0.37
C LEU A 57 25.45 -1.11 -0.21
N THR A 58 26.28 -1.33 -1.21
CA THR A 58 26.73 -0.26 -2.10
C THR A 58 25.61 0.14 -3.07
N PRO A 59 25.73 1.24 -3.82
CA PRO A 59 24.81 1.57 -4.91
C PRO A 59 24.63 0.42 -5.92
N TYR A 60 25.72 -0.31 -6.24
CA TYR A 60 25.69 -1.48 -7.11
C TYR A 60 24.92 -2.64 -6.49
N GLY A 61 25.16 -2.91 -5.18
CA GLY A 61 24.42 -3.92 -4.43
C GLY A 61 22.92 -3.61 -4.36
N ALA A 62 22.54 -2.36 -4.07
CA ALA A 62 21.15 -1.94 -4.03
C ALA A 62 20.45 -2.10 -5.39
N ALA A 63 21.12 -1.75 -6.49
CA ALA A 63 20.60 -1.94 -7.84
C ALA A 63 20.40 -3.45 -8.17
N LEU A 64 21.35 -4.30 -7.81
CA LEU A 64 21.25 -5.74 -8.06
C LEU A 64 20.17 -6.39 -7.17
N VAL A 65 20.06 -6.03 -5.88
CA VAL A 65 19.04 -6.52 -4.96
C VAL A 65 17.63 -6.29 -5.52
N LYS A 66 17.33 -5.09 -6.04
CA LYS A 66 16.03 -4.80 -6.67
C LYS A 66 15.68 -5.77 -7.80
N ARG A 67 16.64 -6.10 -8.66
CA ARG A 67 16.43 -7.04 -9.78
C ARG A 67 16.39 -8.49 -9.31
N ALA A 68 17.24 -8.85 -8.36
CA ALA A 68 17.28 -10.19 -7.78
C ALA A 68 15.97 -10.55 -7.07
N SER A 69 15.34 -9.59 -6.38
CA SER A 69 14.04 -9.79 -5.74
C SER A 69 12.94 -10.14 -6.74
N VAL A 70 12.92 -9.47 -7.90
CA VAL A 70 11.96 -9.80 -8.97
C VAL A 70 12.22 -11.20 -9.54
N VAL A 71 13.47 -11.56 -9.79
CA VAL A 71 13.81 -12.91 -10.28
C VAL A 71 13.38 -13.99 -9.30
N GLU A 72 13.63 -13.79 -8.00
CA GLU A 72 13.21 -14.74 -6.96
C GLU A 72 11.69 -14.86 -6.84
N GLN A 73 10.95 -13.75 -6.98
CA GLN A 73 9.49 -13.77 -7.02
C GLN A 73 8.96 -14.55 -8.22
N GLU A 74 9.48 -14.30 -9.43
CA GLU A 74 9.03 -14.99 -10.63
C GLU A 74 9.30 -16.51 -10.57
N LEU A 75 10.44 -16.91 -9.98
CA LEU A 75 10.72 -18.34 -9.75
C LEU A 75 9.75 -18.95 -8.73
N ARG A 76 9.40 -18.21 -7.68
CA ARG A 76 8.38 -18.65 -6.72
C ARG A 76 7.03 -18.82 -7.42
N HIS A 77 6.60 -17.84 -8.20
CA HIS A 77 5.34 -17.89 -8.96
C HIS A 77 5.31 -19.08 -9.92
N ALA A 78 6.39 -19.33 -10.64
CA ALA A 78 6.49 -20.49 -11.54
C ALA A 78 6.31 -21.83 -10.79
N LEU A 79 6.86 -21.96 -9.60
CA LEU A 79 6.65 -23.15 -8.76
C LEU A 79 5.22 -23.24 -8.23
N GLU A 80 4.64 -22.12 -7.79
CA GLU A 80 3.23 -22.05 -7.34
C GLU A 80 2.25 -22.42 -8.47
N ASP A 81 2.51 -21.95 -9.70
CA ASP A 81 1.68 -22.33 -10.87
C ASP A 81 1.78 -23.82 -11.19
N ILE A 82 2.97 -24.41 -11.09
CA ILE A 82 3.16 -25.86 -11.26
C ILE A 82 2.39 -26.65 -10.19
N GLU A 83 2.46 -26.23 -8.92
CA GLU A 83 1.71 -26.91 -7.85
C GLU A 83 0.21 -26.72 -7.97
N ALA A 84 -0.27 -25.54 -8.44
CA ALA A 84 -1.68 -25.32 -8.73
C ALA A 84 -2.20 -26.27 -9.85
N ILE A 85 -1.42 -26.53 -10.90
CA ILE A 85 -1.74 -27.51 -11.93
C ILE A 85 -1.84 -28.94 -11.38
N ARG A 86 -1.06 -29.24 -10.32
CA ARG A 86 -1.11 -30.53 -9.59
C ARG A 86 -2.29 -30.62 -8.61
N GLY A 87 -3.06 -29.55 -8.45
CA GLY A 87 -4.18 -29.48 -7.49
C GLY A 87 -3.74 -29.16 -6.06
N HIS A 88 -2.55 -28.63 -5.86
CA HIS A 88 -2.03 -28.17 -4.57
C HIS A 88 -2.11 -26.65 -4.51
N ASP A 89 -2.97 -26.13 -3.64
CA ASP A 89 -3.16 -24.68 -3.45
C ASP A 89 -2.22 -24.10 -2.36
N GLU A 90 -1.03 -24.67 -2.20
CA GLU A 90 -0.01 -24.16 -1.30
C GLU A 90 0.76 -23.03 -1.99
N ALA A 91 0.29 -21.81 -1.83
CA ALA A 91 0.90 -20.61 -2.39
C ALA A 91 0.97 -19.49 -1.37
N ARG A 92 1.68 -18.41 -1.73
CA ARG A 92 1.72 -17.18 -0.93
C ARG A 92 1.18 -16.02 -1.77
N LEU A 93 0.37 -15.17 -1.14
CA LEU A 93 -0.16 -13.96 -1.73
C LEU A 93 0.13 -12.75 -0.83
N ASP A 94 0.94 -11.83 -1.33
CA ASP A 94 1.37 -10.62 -0.65
C ASP A 94 0.63 -9.40 -1.22
N ILE A 95 -0.23 -8.79 -0.40
CA ILE A 95 -1.08 -7.68 -0.80
C ILE A 95 -0.69 -6.42 -0.05
N GLY A 96 -0.42 -5.32 -0.79
CA GLY A 96 -0.38 -3.98 -0.22
C GLY A 96 -1.75 -3.32 -0.27
N PHE A 97 -2.10 -2.51 0.73
CA PHE A 97 -3.33 -1.73 0.71
C PHE A 97 -3.17 -0.39 1.41
N THR A 98 -3.93 0.62 0.96
CA THR A 98 -4.08 1.88 1.66
C THR A 98 -5.21 1.80 2.68
N ALA A 99 -5.18 2.66 3.71
CA ALA A 99 -6.19 2.69 4.76
C ALA A 99 -7.63 2.80 4.25
N VAL A 100 -7.86 3.50 3.15
CA VAL A 100 -9.19 3.61 2.52
C VAL A 100 -9.69 2.26 2.04
N ALA A 101 -8.82 1.41 1.51
CA ALA A 101 -9.19 0.06 1.05
C ALA A 101 -9.57 -0.85 2.23
N SER A 102 -8.95 -0.69 3.41
CA SER A 102 -9.28 -1.48 4.60
C SER A 102 -10.66 -1.17 5.20
N ASN A 103 -11.16 0.04 4.96
CA ASN A 103 -12.52 0.45 5.32
C ASN A 103 -13.54 0.20 4.20
N GLY A 104 -13.10 -0.42 3.11
CA GLY A 104 -13.87 -0.78 1.94
C GLY A 104 -14.12 -2.30 1.86
N PRO A 105 -14.21 -2.85 0.64
CA PRO A 105 -14.53 -4.26 0.41
C PRO A 105 -13.38 -5.25 0.68
N LEU A 106 -12.19 -4.78 1.08
CA LEU A 106 -11.03 -5.64 1.28
C LEU A 106 -11.23 -6.71 2.35
N PRO A 107 -11.80 -6.43 3.55
CA PRO A 107 -12.01 -7.45 4.57
C PRO A 107 -12.90 -8.60 4.10
N GLU A 108 -14.00 -8.29 3.40
CA GLU A 108 -14.93 -9.28 2.85
C GLU A 108 -14.27 -10.11 1.73
N ALA A 109 -13.52 -9.45 0.84
CA ALA A 109 -12.77 -10.14 -0.21
C ALA A 109 -11.72 -11.10 0.39
N MET A 110 -11.01 -10.68 1.43
CA MET A 110 -10.06 -11.53 2.15
C MET A 110 -10.74 -12.72 2.83
N ALA A 111 -11.90 -12.49 3.47
CA ALA A 111 -12.66 -13.55 4.13
C ALA A 111 -13.17 -14.58 3.12
N ALA A 112 -13.77 -14.14 2.01
CA ALA A 112 -14.25 -15.02 0.94
C ALA A 112 -13.10 -15.82 0.29
N PHE A 113 -11.98 -15.13 0.00
CA PHE A 113 -10.80 -15.80 -0.54
C PHE A 113 -10.26 -16.88 0.41
N ARG A 114 -10.14 -16.57 1.71
CA ARG A 114 -9.67 -17.54 2.73
C ARG A 114 -10.56 -18.77 2.86
N GLN A 115 -11.86 -18.63 2.66
CA GLN A 115 -12.79 -19.80 2.65
C GLN A 115 -12.53 -20.73 1.46
N ARG A 116 -12.21 -20.17 0.29
CA ARG A 116 -11.94 -20.96 -0.94
C ARG A 116 -10.51 -21.50 -0.99
N PHE A 117 -9.54 -20.78 -0.44
CA PHE A 117 -8.12 -21.10 -0.49
C PHE A 117 -7.52 -21.12 0.94
N PRO A 118 -7.90 -22.09 1.80
CA PRO A 118 -7.47 -22.12 3.21
C PRO A 118 -5.97 -22.33 3.41
N ASN A 119 -5.31 -22.96 2.45
CA ASN A 119 -3.88 -23.29 2.51
C ASN A 119 -2.97 -22.18 1.96
N VAL A 120 -3.53 -21.15 1.31
CA VAL A 120 -2.74 -20.02 0.82
C VAL A 120 -2.29 -19.13 1.98
N ALA A 121 -1.00 -18.86 2.06
CA ALA A 121 -0.43 -17.91 3.01
C ALA A 121 -0.73 -16.47 2.57
N LEU A 122 -1.88 -15.93 2.99
CA LEU A 122 -2.30 -14.56 2.69
C LEU A 122 -1.67 -13.58 3.65
N ARG A 123 -0.89 -12.60 3.14
CA ARG A 123 -0.29 -11.52 3.92
C ARG A 123 -0.76 -10.17 3.38
N ALA A 124 -1.20 -9.29 4.27
CA ALA A 124 -1.70 -7.97 3.92
C ALA A 124 -0.92 -6.88 4.69
N PHE A 125 -0.49 -5.84 3.97
CA PHE A 125 0.37 -4.79 4.49
C PHE A 125 -0.27 -3.43 4.23
N GLU A 126 -0.59 -2.70 5.30
CA GLU A 126 -0.98 -1.30 5.16
C GLU A 126 0.25 -0.46 4.81
N MET A 127 0.20 0.22 3.66
CA MET A 127 1.33 0.94 3.10
C MET A 127 0.87 2.22 2.38
N ARG A 128 1.78 3.16 2.21
CA ARG A 128 1.55 4.32 1.33
C ARG A 128 1.63 3.92 -0.14
N PRO A 129 0.94 4.64 -1.05
CA PRO A 129 0.95 4.34 -2.48
C PRO A 129 2.36 4.18 -3.07
N GLN A 130 3.29 5.09 -2.76
CA GLN A 130 4.66 5.01 -3.26
C GLN A 130 5.38 3.74 -2.80
N GLN A 131 5.25 3.37 -1.52
CA GLN A 131 5.84 2.15 -0.96
C GLN A 131 5.27 0.89 -1.61
N MET A 132 3.95 0.89 -1.93
CA MET A 132 3.32 -0.20 -2.66
C MET A 132 3.84 -0.31 -4.09
N LEU A 133 3.94 0.80 -4.82
CA LEU A 133 4.50 0.81 -6.18
C LEU A 133 5.96 0.33 -6.20
N GLU A 134 6.75 0.68 -5.18
CA GLU A 134 8.09 0.12 -5.00
C GLU A 134 8.04 -1.38 -4.69
N GLY A 135 7.17 -1.79 -3.78
CA GLY A 135 6.96 -3.20 -3.42
C GLY A 135 6.58 -4.07 -4.62
N LEU A 136 5.64 -3.60 -5.45
CA LEU A 136 5.26 -4.25 -6.71
C LEU A 136 6.42 -4.30 -7.72
N ARG A 137 7.17 -3.19 -7.85
CA ARG A 137 8.34 -3.12 -8.76
C ARG A 137 9.46 -4.04 -8.34
N GLU A 138 9.67 -4.20 -7.04
CA GLU A 138 10.73 -5.02 -6.46
C GLU A 138 10.30 -6.47 -6.19
N GLY A 139 9.07 -6.84 -6.52
CA GLY A 139 8.56 -8.19 -6.30
C GLY A 139 8.32 -8.56 -4.84
N ARG A 140 8.17 -7.57 -3.95
CA ARG A 140 7.79 -7.79 -2.55
C ARG A 140 6.29 -7.91 -2.34
N LEU A 141 5.51 -7.39 -3.29
CA LEU A 141 4.07 -7.49 -3.36
C LEU A 141 3.63 -8.10 -4.68
N ASP A 142 2.56 -8.84 -4.64
CA ASP A 142 1.90 -9.43 -5.81
C ASP A 142 0.80 -8.50 -6.34
N LEU A 143 0.03 -7.88 -5.43
CA LEU A 143 -1.09 -6.97 -5.71
C LEU A 143 -1.05 -5.75 -4.80
N GLY A 144 -1.62 -4.64 -5.26
CA GLY A 144 -1.86 -3.43 -4.47
C GLY A 144 -3.30 -2.94 -4.59
N LEU A 145 -3.93 -2.53 -3.47
CA LEU A 145 -5.16 -1.76 -3.47
C LEU A 145 -4.83 -0.31 -3.10
N ILE A 146 -4.65 0.52 -4.12
CA ILE A 146 -4.14 1.88 -3.99
C ILE A 146 -5.26 2.88 -4.12
N SER A 147 -5.45 3.73 -3.11
CA SER A 147 -6.33 4.90 -3.19
C SER A 147 -5.56 6.16 -3.61
N THR A 148 -6.14 6.94 -4.51
CA THR A 148 -5.55 8.18 -5.02
C THR A 148 -6.62 9.18 -5.47
N CYS A 149 -6.33 10.47 -5.28
CA CYS A 149 -7.12 11.57 -5.85
C CYS A 149 -6.58 12.03 -7.22
N SER A 150 -5.40 11.57 -7.62
CA SER A 150 -4.68 12.06 -8.81
C SER A 150 -4.80 11.13 -10.02
N GLY A 151 -5.62 10.06 -9.91
CA GLY A 151 -5.74 9.03 -10.94
C GLY A 151 -4.54 8.06 -11.00
N PRO A 152 -4.48 7.21 -12.04
CA PRO A 152 -3.41 6.26 -12.23
C PRO A 152 -2.04 6.94 -12.27
N GLY A 153 -1.08 6.35 -11.58
CA GLY A 153 0.28 6.87 -11.53
C GLY A 153 1.13 6.47 -12.75
N SER A 154 2.04 5.53 -12.59
CA SER A 154 2.97 5.09 -13.63
C SER A 154 2.36 4.08 -14.60
N ASN A 155 2.62 4.23 -15.90
CA ASN A 155 2.25 3.27 -16.96
C ASN A 155 3.02 1.92 -16.87
N VAL A 156 3.92 1.76 -15.91
CA VAL A 156 4.63 0.51 -15.65
C VAL A 156 3.72 -0.56 -15.04
N PHE A 157 2.62 -0.13 -14.44
CA PHE A 157 1.64 -0.99 -13.77
C PHE A 157 0.31 -0.95 -14.48
N GLN A 158 -0.46 -2.01 -14.33
CA GLN A 158 -1.89 -2.04 -14.66
C GLN A 158 -2.67 -1.44 -13.48
N TRP A 159 -3.56 -0.49 -13.78
CA TRP A 159 -4.41 0.18 -12.82
C TRP A 159 -5.86 -0.11 -13.19
N GLU A 160 -6.52 -0.91 -12.41
CA GLU A 160 -7.92 -1.25 -12.61
C GLU A 160 -8.79 -0.57 -11.55
N PRO A 161 -9.70 0.34 -11.94
CA PRO A 161 -10.55 1.03 -11.00
C PRO A 161 -11.56 0.07 -10.37
N LEU A 162 -11.61 0.04 -9.03
CA LEU A 162 -12.54 -0.80 -8.26
C LEU A 162 -13.76 -0.01 -7.79
N PHE A 163 -13.54 1.10 -7.08
CA PHE A 163 -14.58 1.92 -6.50
C PHE A 163 -14.07 3.33 -6.16
N SER A 164 -14.99 4.23 -5.82
CA SER A 164 -14.68 5.59 -5.41
C SER A 164 -15.36 5.90 -4.07
N VAL A 165 -14.69 6.67 -3.21
CA VAL A 165 -15.22 7.14 -1.94
C VAL A 165 -15.09 8.66 -1.82
N ALA A 166 -16.13 9.31 -1.31
CA ALA A 166 -16.09 10.74 -1.02
C ALA A 166 -15.18 11.03 0.19
N MET A 167 -14.44 12.15 0.11
CA MET A 167 -13.67 12.67 1.23
C MET A 167 -14.40 13.82 1.90
N HIS A 168 -14.31 13.90 3.22
CA HIS A 168 -14.95 14.93 4.03
C HIS A 168 -13.96 15.58 4.96
N LEU A 169 -14.02 16.90 5.08
CA LEU A 169 -13.40 17.58 6.19
C LEU A 169 -14.26 17.41 7.44
N SER A 170 -13.64 17.19 8.56
CA SER A 170 -14.30 16.89 9.81
C SER A 170 -13.57 17.49 11.00
N VAL A 171 -14.30 17.64 12.05
CA VAL A 171 -13.86 18.12 13.36
C VAL A 171 -14.56 17.32 14.45
N ARG A 172 -14.05 17.31 15.68
CA ARG A 172 -14.76 16.69 16.81
C ARG A 172 -16.13 17.32 17.04
N ALA A 173 -17.02 16.60 17.70
CA ALA A 173 -18.32 17.10 18.13
C ALA A 173 -18.19 18.39 18.97
N GLY A 174 -19.04 19.36 18.68
CA GLY A 174 -19.05 20.64 19.37
C GLY A 174 -17.86 21.57 19.07
N HIS A 175 -17.07 21.30 18.04
CA HIS A 175 -15.95 22.12 17.65
C HIS A 175 -16.38 23.57 17.28
N PRO A 176 -15.60 24.63 17.62
CA PRO A 176 -15.95 26.00 17.26
C PRO A 176 -16.17 26.24 15.77
N LEU A 177 -15.38 25.55 14.90
CA LEU A 177 -15.45 25.68 13.43
C LEU A 177 -16.46 24.75 12.75
N ARG A 178 -17.32 24.01 13.50
CA ARG A 178 -18.27 23.02 12.92
C ARG A 178 -19.26 23.57 11.89
N ARG A 179 -19.44 24.89 11.82
CA ARG A 179 -20.33 25.55 10.86
C ARG A 179 -19.61 26.19 9.68
N VAL A 180 -18.29 26.08 9.62
CA VAL A 180 -17.50 26.65 8.52
C VAL A 180 -17.84 25.93 7.21
N ARG A 181 -18.03 26.72 6.16
CA ARG A 181 -18.48 26.24 4.84
C ARG A 181 -17.43 26.39 3.73
N LYS A 182 -16.28 26.99 4.04
CA LYS A 182 -15.22 27.30 3.07
C LYS A 182 -13.86 26.83 3.60
N LEU A 183 -12.97 26.47 2.69
CA LEU A 183 -11.61 25.99 3.02
C LEU A 183 -10.73 27.10 3.61
N ARG A 184 -10.79 28.29 3.00
CA ARG A 184 -9.87 29.39 3.36
C ARG A 184 -9.83 29.74 4.86
N PRO A 185 -10.97 29.84 5.59
CA PRO A 185 -10.96 30.10 7.03
C PRO A 185 -10.35 28.97 7.87
N LEU A 186 -10.22 27.75 7.31
CA LEU A 186 -9.64 26.60 8.01
C LEU A 186 -8.10 26.61 7.95
N LEU A 187 -7.47 27.40 7.10
CA LEU A 187 -6.01 27.42 6.96
C LEU A 187 -5.29 27.92 8.22
N ASP A 188 -5.97 28.71 9.05
CA ASP A 188 -5.44 29.20 10.33
C ASP A 188 -5.75 28.25 11.51
N ALA A 189 -6.49 27.16 11.29
CA ALA A 189 -6.74 26.15 12.29
C ALA A 189 -5.56 25.19 12.46
N ASP A 190 -5.62 24.33 13.47
CA ASP A 190 -4.70 23.20 13.63
C ASP A 190 -5.23 21.99 12.87
N TRP A 191 -4.34 21.32 12.12
CA TRP A 191 -4.72 20.20 11.24
C TRP A 191 -4.10 18.90 11.67
N LEU A 192 -4.85 17.83 11.53
CA LEU A 192 -4.34 16.46 11.54
C LEU A 192 -4.13 16.00 10.09
N VAL A 193 -2.92 15.59 9.78
CA VAL A 193 -2.52 15.09 8.47
C VAL A 193 -2.05 13.64 8.60
N LEU A 194 -2.66 12.75 7.83
CA LEU A 194 -2.34 11.31 7.88
C LEU A 194 -1.25 10.92 6.88
N ASP A 195 -1.03 11.76 5.87
CA ASP A 195 0.02 11.58 4.85
C ASP A 195 1.11 12.64 5.00
N PRO A 196 2.32 12.40 4.46
CA PRO A 196 3.32 13.45 4.34
C PRO A 196 2.81 14.62 3.50
N VAL A 197 3.25 15.82 3.87
CA VAL A 197 2.83 17.06 3.19
C VAL A 197 3.35 17.18 1.74
N ASP A 198 4.31 16.36 1.38
CA ASP A 198 4.89 16.25 0.03
C ASP A 198 4.38 15.02 -0.74
N ASP A 199 3.48 14.23 -0.14
CA ASP A 199 2.91 13.05 -0.82
C ASP A 199 1.91 13.48 -1.91
N PRO A 200 2.20 13.18 -3.19
CA PRO A 200 1.30 13.55 -4.29
C PRO A 200 -0.05 12.80 -4.25
N PHE A 201 -0.15 11.74 -3.48
CA PHE A 201 -1.37 10.95 -3.30
C PHE A 201 -2.21 11.45 -2.11
N SER A 202 -1.73 12.40 -1.32
CA SER A 202 -2.46 12.96 -0.18
C SER A 202 -3.73 13.71 -0.62
N PRO A 203 -4.90 13.44 0.00
CA PRO A 203 -6.13 14.15 -0.29
C PRO A 203 -6.05 15.63 0.10
N LEU A 204 -5.33 15.95 1.19
CA LEU A 204 -5.15 17.33 1.61
C LEU A 204 -4.31 18.11 0.58
N VAL A 205 -3.19 17.55 0.13
CA VAL A 205 -2.33 18.16 -0.91
C VAL A 205 -3.15 18.39 -2.19
N SER A 206 -3.92 17.38 -2.60
CA SER A 206 -4.78 17.46 -3.78
C SER A 206 -5.86 18.54 -3.63
N THR A 207 -6.47 18.66 -2.45
CA THR A 207 -7.48 19.69 -2.14
C THR A 207 -6.85 21.10 -2.20
N MET A 208 -5.72 21.31 -1.55
CA MET A 208 -5.05 22.62 -1.54
C MET A 208 -4.64 23.03 -2.96
N ARG A 209 -4.10 22.10 -3.74
CA ARG A 209 -3.73 22.35 -5.15
C ARG A 209 -4.95 22.70 -6.02
N LEU A 210 -6.06 21.98 -5.86
CA LEU A 210 -7.31 22.20 -6.60
C LEU A 210 -7.83 23.64 -6.43
N HIS A 211 -7.67 24.20 -5.23
CA HIS A 211 -8.16 25.54 -4.89
C HIS A 211 -7.08 26.63 -4.92
N GLY A 212 -5.84 26.31 -5.32
CA GLY A 212 -4.73 27.27 -5.32
C GLY A 212 -4.43 27.83 -3.93
N LEU A 213 -4.60 27.00 -2.88
CA LEU A 213 -4.37 27.35 -1.48
C LEU A 213 -3.01 26.84 -1.01
N GLU A 214 -2.39 27.57 -0.09
CA GLU A 214 -1.21 27.09 0.64
C GLU A 214 -1.60 26.00 1.63
N MET A 215 -0.62 25.16 2.01
CA MET A 215 -0.81 24.17 3.08
C MET A 215 -1.04 24.88 4.42
N PRO A 216 -1.86 24.31 5.33
CA PRO A 216 -2.04 24.83 6.68
C PRO A 216 -0.69 24.97 7.40
N ARG A 217 -0.53 26.04 8.21
CA ARG A 217 0.73 26.32 8.89
C ARG A 217 0.97 25.43 10.11
N ARG A 218 -0.11 25.01 10.78
CA ARG A 218 -0.05 24.23 12.01
C ARG A 218 -0.61 22.84 11.74
N MET A 219 0.25 21.84 11.82
CA MET A 219 -0.11 20.45 11.49
C MET A 219 0.47 19.49 12.51
N VAL A 220 -0.35 18.52 12.89
CA VAL A 220 0.07 17.29 13.56
C VAL A 220 0.04 16.19 12.52
N GLN A 221 1.17 15.56 12.24
CA GLN A 221 1.25 14.46 11.31
C GLN A 221 1.26 13.13 12.05
N SER A 222 0.43 12.19 11.60
CA SER A 222 0.40 10.80 12.11
C SER A 222 0.29 9.83 10.94
N ALA A 223 1.17 8.84 10.91
CA ALA A 223 1.07 7.73 9.95
C ALA A 223 0.09 6.62 10.40
N SER A 224 -0.45 6.72 11.62
CA SER A 224 -1.40 5.76 12.17
C SER A 224 -2.82 6.30 12.06
N ASN A 225 -3.67 5.64 11.28
CA ASN A 225 -5.08 5.99 11.16
C ASN A 225 -5.83 5.86 12.49
N LEU A 226 -5.50 4.85 13.30
CA LEU A 226 -6.12 4.66 14.61
C LEU A 226 -5.76 5.80 15.57
N LEU A 227 -4.49 6.18 15.69
CA LEU A 227 -4.06 7.32 16.48
C LEU A 227 -4.67 8.63 15.94
N GLY A 228 -4.67 8.78 14.61
CA GLY A 228 -5.30 9.94 13.95
C GLY A 228 -6.76 10.09 14.30
N LEU A 229 -7.52 9.00 14.30
CA LEU A 229 -8.94 9.03 14.67
C LEU A 229 -9.14 9.40 16.15
N GLN A 230 -8.32 8.90 17.06
CA GLN A 230 -8.35 9.28 18.48
C GLN A 230 -8.05 10.79 18.65
N LEU A 231 -7.03 11.30 17.96
CA LEU A 231 -6.71 12.74 17.99
C LEU A 231 -7.86 13.59 17.43
N ALA A 232 -8.41 13.20 16.29
CA ALA A 232 -9.50 13.92 15.64
C ALA A 232 -10.76 14.01 16.50
N THR A 233 -11.04 13.01 17.34
CA THR A 233 -12.22 12.99 18.23
C THR A 233 -12.00 13.69 19.56
N GLN A 234 -10.74 13.86 20.01
CA GLN A 234 -10.41 14.38 21.35
C GLN A 234 -9.79 15.77 21.32
N THR A 235 -9.46 16.32 20.16
CA THR A 235 -8.76 17.61 20.03
C THR A 235 -9.44 18.52 19.00
N ASP A 236 -9.04 19.80 18.97
CA ASP A 236 -9.55 20.79 18.02
C ASP A 236 -8.83 20.73 16.65
N LEU A 237 -8.42 19.56 16.22
CA LEU A 237 -7.79 19.37 14.93
C LEU A 237 -8.84 19.24 13.82
N VAL A 238 -8.65 19.99 12.73
CA VAL A 238 -9.36 19.74 11.47
C VAL A 238 -8.71 18.53 10.78
N SER A 239 -9.52 17.60 10.31
CA SER A 239 -9.03 16.36 9.70
C SER A 239 -9.84 16.00 8.47
N MET A 240 -9.26 15.17 7.59
CA MET A 240 -9.92 14.70 6.38
C MET A 240 -10.09 13.17 6.44
N TRP A 241 -11.33 12.71 6.25
CA TRP A 241 -11.68 11.29 6.33
C TRP A 241 -12.57 10.87 5.16
N SER A 242 -12.45 9.61 4.76
CA SER A 242 -13.35 9.03 3.77
C SER A 242 -14.75 8.77 4.35
N ASP A 243 -15.74 8.73 3.48
CA ASP A 243 -17.13 8.45 3.82
C ASP A 243 -17.31 7.13 4.59
N ALA A 244 -16.44 6.17 4.35
CA ALA A 244 -16.43 4.87 5.02
C ALA A 244 -16.24 4.96 6.55
N VAL A 245 -15.54 5.98 7.07
CA VAL A 245 -15.35 6.19 8.51
C VAL A 245 -16.68 6.56 9.20
N PHE A 246 -17.58 7.23 8.48
CA PHE A 246 -18.86 7.69 9.03
C PHE A 246 -19.98 6.66 8.86
N HIS A 247 -19.97 5.86 7.80
CA HIS A 247 -21.05 4.94 7.43
C HIS A 247 -20.65 3.47 7.42
N GLY A 248 -19.35 3.18 7.51
CA GLY A 248 -18.85 1.83 7.40
C GLY A 248 -19.25 0.90 8.55
N ALA A 249 -19.28 -0.40 8.29
CA ALA A 249 -19.44 -1.44 9.30
C ALA A 249 -18.10 -1.83 9.96
N GLY A 250 -16.99 -1.19 9.56
CA GLY A 250 -15.64 -1.52 9.99
C GLY A 250 -15.29 -1.11 11.43
N PRO A 251 -14.15 -1.59 11.94
CA PRO A 251 -13.70 -1.31 13.32
C PRO A 251 -13.34 0.17 13.57
N LEU A 252 -13.14 0.96 12.52
CA LEU A 252 -12.97 2.42 12.61
C LEU A 252 -14.29 3.18 12.60
N ARG A 253 -15.43 2.47 12.61
CA ARG A 253 -16.71 3.14 12.76
C ARG A 253 -16.78 3.83 14.11
N LEU A 254 -16.93 5.13 14.06
CA LEU A 254 -17.19 5.93 15.26
C LEU A 254 -18.58 5.58 15.78
N SER A 255 -18.66 5.11 17.02
CA SER A 255 -19.94 5.00 17.72
C SER A 255 -20.38 6.42 18.12
N GLY A 256 -21.47 6.88 17.53
CA GLY A 256 -22.06 8.17 17.87
C GLY A 256 -21.44 9.37 17.14
N ASP A 257 -21.84 10.57 17.59
CA ASP A 257 -21.51 11.85 16.96
C ASP A 257 -20.12 12.39 17.37
N ALA A 258 -19.12 11.52 17.57
CA ALA A 258 -17.80 11.94 18.04
C ALA A 258 -17.04 12.81 17.04
N LEU A 259 -17.32 12.63 15.74
CA LEU A 259 -16.72 13.38 14.63
C LEU A 259 -17.84 13.96 13.75
N GLU A 260 -17.86 15.28 13.56
CA GLU A 260 -18.81 15.98 12.72
C GLU A 260 -18.18 16.34 11.37
N ARG A 261 -18.92 16.09 10.28
CA ARG A 261 -18.54 16.56 8.94
C ARG A 261 -18.75 18.06 8.85
N LEU A 262 -17.76 18.77 8.35
CA LEU A 262 -17.93 20.19 8.03
C LEU A 262 -18.81 20.35 6.77
N PRO A 263 -19.77 21.31 6.78
CA PRO A 263 -20.66 21.55 5.65
C PRO A 263 -19.96 22.33 4.53
N ILE A 264 -18.78 21.87 4.11
CA ILE A 264 -17.95 22.53 3.09
C ILE A 264 -18.66 22.52 1.76
N THR A 265 -18.68 23.68 1.10
CA THR A 265 -19.25 23.89 -0.23
C THR A 265 -18.17 23.94 -1.32
N ASP A 266 -16.91 24.05 -0.95
CA ASP A 266 -15.80 23.93 -1.88
C ASP A 266 -15.66 22.47 -2.30
N GLU A 267 -15.28 22.22 -3.55
CA GLU A 267 -15.11 20.87 -4.07
C GLU A 267 -13.98 20.15 -3.33
N LEU A 268 -14.27 18.93 -2.88
CA LEU A 268 -13.27 18.03 -2.32
C LEU A 268 -13.03 16.89 -3.31
N PRO A 269 -11.77 16.45 -3.49
CA PRO A 269 -11.49 15.33 -4.37
C PRO A 269 -12.04 14.04 -3.78
N ASP A 270 -12.63 13.19 -4.63
CA ASP A 270 -12.92 11.82 -4.25
C ASP A 270 -11.64 10.98 -4.32
N PHE A 271 -11.51 9.98 -3.46
CA PHE A 271 -10.55 8.91 -3.64
C PHE A 271 -11.10 7.85 -4.59
N GLU A 272 -10.31 7.53 -5.59
CA GLU A 272 -10.51 6.34 -6.41
C GLU A 272 -9.57 5.23 -5.92
N VAL A 273 -10.12 4.05 -5.69
CA VAL A 273 -9.36 2.86 -5.27
C VAL A 273 -9.15 1.97 -6.48
N TYR A 274 -7.90 1.64 -6.73
CA TYR A 274 -7.47 0.80 -7.84
C TYR A 274 -6.90 -0.51 -7.34
N LEU A 275 -7.18 -1.59 -8.06
CA LEU A 275 -6.37 -2.79 -8.03
C LEU A 275 -5.17 -2.57 -8.96
N VAL A 276 -3.97 -2.73 -8.40
CA VAL A 276 -2.70 -2.43 -9.10
C VAL A 276 -1.80 -3.66 -9.10
N TYR A 277 -1.27 -4.01 -10.26
CA TYR A 277 -0.37 -5.15 -10.46
C TYR A 277 0.57 -4.89 -11.65
N ARG A 278 1.63 -5.70 -11.80
CA ARG A 278 2.65 -5.47 -12.86
C ARG A 278 2.11 -5.79 -14.25
N SER A 279 1.57 -6.99 -14.44
CA SER A 279 0.99 -7.45 -15.71
C SER A 279 -0.04 -8.54 -15.45
N ALA A 280 -1.12 -8.58 -16.23
CA ALA A 280 -2.13 -9.62 -16.13
C ALA A 280 -1.58 -11.01 -16.48
N ASP A 281 -0.66 -11.07 -17.45
CA ASP A 281 -0.05 -12.34 -17.90
C ASP A 281 0.92 -12.95 -16.88
N LEU A 282 1.34 -12.16 -15.88
CA LEU A 282 2.24 -12.59 -14.81
C LEU A 282 1.52 -12.83 -13.48
N MET A 283 0.20 -12.72 -13.45
CA MET A 283 -0.59 -13.03 -12.25
C MET A 283 -0.70 -14.54 -12.07
N THR A 284 -0.30 -15.03 -10.89
CA THR A 284 -0.53 -16.43 -10.52
C THR A 284 -2.02 -16.74 -10.42
N HIS A 285 -2.37 -18.03 -10.39
CA HIS A 285 -3.76 -18.46 -10.17
C HIS A 285 -4.38 -17.81 -8.93
N VAL A 286 -3.68 -17.84 -7.78
CA VAL A 286 -4.17 -17.27 -6.52
C VAL A 286 -4.32 -15.75 -6.56
N CYS A 287 -3.40 -15.04 -7.25
CA CYS A 287 -3.52 -13.59 -7.49
C CYS A 287 -4.78 -13.28 -8.31
N THR A 288 -5.03 -14.06 -9.36
CA THR A 288 -6.20 -13.89 -10.24
C THR A 288 -7.51 -14.13 -9.48
N GLU A 289 -7.57 -15.18 -8.66
CA GLU A 289 -8.76 -15.49 -7.86
C GLU A 289 -9.01 -14.42 -6.78
N PHE A 290 -7.95 -13.93 -6.09
CA PHE A 290 -8.12 -12.82 -5.15
C PHE A 290 -8.60 -11.54 -5.85
N ALA A 291 -8.08 -11.23 -7.02
CA ALA A 291 -8.52 -10.10 -7.82
C ALA A 291 -10.01 -10.19 -8.21
N LYS A 292 -10.53 -11.40 -8.47
CA LYS A 292 -11.96 -11.65 -8.71
C LYS A 292 -12.79 -11.33 -7.46
N GLU A 293 -12.36 -11.79 -6.28
CA GLU A 293 -13.05 -11.48 -5.02
C GLU A 293 -13.05 -9.98 -4.73
N ALA A 294 -11.90 -9.30 -4.92
CA ALA A 294 -11.82 -7.85 -4.75
C ALA A 294 -12.78 -7.08 -5.67
N ARG A 295 -12.88 -7.48 -6.94
CA ARG A 295 -13.84 -6.91 -7.91
C ARG A 295 -15.28 -7.19 -7.53
N HIS A 296 -15.57 -8.42 -7.12
CA HIS A 296 -16.91 -8.83 -6.72
C HIS A 296 -17.41 -8.01 -5.54
N HIS A 297 -16.64 -7.95 -4.47
CA HIS A 297 -17.02 -7.22 -3.27
C HIS A 297 -17.04 -5.69 -3.45
N ALA A 298 -16.19 -5.15 -4.33
CA ALA A 298 -16.25 -3.75 -4.71
C ALA A 298 -17.56 -3.35 -5.42
N ARG A 299 -18.19 -4.29 -6.15
CA ARG A 299 -19.45 -4.05 -6.89
C ARG A 299 -20.70 -4.30 -6.06
N THR A 300 -20.64 -5.26 -5.12
CA THR A 300 -21.83 -5.76 -4.42
C THR A 300 -22.11 -5.09 -3.09
N ASN A 301 -21.16 -4.35 -2.52
CA ASN A 301 -21.24 -3.86 -1.16
C ASN A 301 -21.11 -2.31 -1.08
N PRO A 302 -22.20 -1.51 -1.21
CA PRO A 302 -22.15 -0.08 -0.95
C PRO A 302 -21.90 0.21 0.56
N PRO A 303 -21.16 1.29 0.91
CA PRO A 303 -21.54 2.67 0.57
C PRO A 303 -20.63 3.41 -0.43
N TRP A 304 -19.75 2.74 -1.14
CA TRP A 304 -18.90 3.40 -2.15
C TRP A 304 -19.62 3.58 -3.48
N ARG A 305 -19.08 4.50 -4.30
CA ARG A 305 -19.61 4.83 -5.62
C ARG A 305 -18.91 4.00 -6.70
N ALA A 306 -19.59 3.72 -7.81
CA ALA A 306 -18.93 3.17 -8.99
C ALA A 306 -17.80 4.13 -9.45
N PRO A 307 -16.68 3.61 -9.99
CA PRO A 307 -15.57 4.44 -10.47
C PRO A 307 -16.05 5.46 -11.52
N ARG A 308 -15.48 6.66 -11.53
CA ARG A 308 -15.87 7.73 -12.45
C ARG A 308 -15.73 7.36 -13.94
N GLY A 309 -14.88 6.39 -14.29
CA GLY A 309 -14.68 5.91 -15.66
C GLY A 309 -15.67 4.86 -16.17
N ALA A 310 -16.47 4.22 -15.30
CA ALA A 310 -17.35 3.11 -15.68
C ALA A 310 -18.67 3.56 -16.38
N ARG A 311 -18.93 4.85 -16.51
CA ARG A 311 -20.18 5.40 -17.10
C ARG A 311 -20.18 5.52 -18.62
N LYS A 312 -19.16 5.01 -19.33
CA LYS A 312 -19.10 5.10 -20.82
C LYS A 312 -18.78 3.75 -21.47
N SER A 313 -19.58 2.73 -21.24
CA SER A 313 -19.68 1.58 -22.13
C SER A 313 -20.98 0.79 -21.88
N VAL A 314 -22.11 1.48 -22.03
CA VAL A 314 -23.39 0.83 -22.30
C VAL A 314 -24.07 1.72 -23.32
N ASP A 315 -23.78 1.42 -24.57
CA ASP A 315 -24.64 1.55 -25.72
C ASP A 315 -24.14 0.59 -26.81
#